data_29be648b0062b7a85a94a28fe034e921
#
_entry.id   29be648b0062b7a85a94a28fe034e921
#
_cell.length_a   1.000
_cell.length_b   1.000
_cell.length_c   1.000
_cell.angle_alpha   90.00
_cell.angle_beta   90.00
_cell.angle_gamma   90.00
#
_symmetry.space_group_name_H-M   'P 1'
#
loop_
_entity.id
_entity.type
_entity.pdbx_description
1 polymer ?
#
loop_
_entity_poly.entity_id
_entity_poly.type
_entity_poly.pdbx_seq_one_letter_code
_entity_poly.pdbx_strand_id
1 'polypeptide(L)'
;MREKVLSLLGLMRRANAIAVGEVNTGSAARTGKAKLLLLAADASENARHRAEGFAAGRNVPLLPLPVTKEELASALGLSGGSMAAITDLGFANAMLKALAQEEPERYGAAAAEMETRYARERARSQVRTKRIGKRRTDA
;
A
#
# COMPACT_ATOMS: atom_id res chain seq x y z
N MET A 1 -0.20 -16.85 6.32
CA MET A 1 -0.31 -15.38 6.22
C MET A 1 0.98 -14.71 5.77
N ARG A 2 2.04 -15.00 6.45
CA ARG A 2 3.36 -14.43 6.18
C ARG A 2 3.86 -14.66 4.76
N GLU A 3 3.76 -15.89 4.26
CA GLU A 3 4.16 -16.24 2.90
C GLU A 3 3.38 -15.46 1.85
N LYS A 4 2.09 -15.29 2.05
CA LYS A 4 1.24 -14.54 1.14
C LYS A 4 1.61 -13.06 1.11
N VAL A 5 1.90 -12.48 2.27
CA VAL A 5 2.35 -11.09 2.38
C VAL A 5 3.67 -10.91 1.63
N LEU A 6 4.63 -11.80 1.84
CA LEU A 6 5.93 -11.73 1.18
C LEU A 6 5.82 -11.89 -0.33
N SER A 7 4.94 -12.78 -0.81
CA SER A 7 4.67 -12.96 -2.23
C SER A 7 4.08 -11.70 -2.86
N LEU A 8 3.12 -11.07 -2.18
CA LEU A 8 2.51 -9.83 -2.66
C LEU A 8 3.53 -8.69 -2.75
N LEU A 9 4.41 -8.58 -1.75
CA LEU A 9 5.47 -7.58 -1.76
C LEU A 9 6.40 -7.77 -2.96
N GLY A 10 6.77 -9.00 -3.26
CA GLY A 10 7.59 -9.31 -4.43
C GLY A 10 6.91 -8.93 -5.74
N LEU A 11 5.61 -9.19 -5.85
CA LEU A 11 4.83 -8.77 -7.03
C LEU A 11 4.79 -7.25 -7.17
N MET A 12 4.57 -6.54 -6.07
CA MET A 12 4.52 -5.07 -6.07
C MET A 12 5.84 -4.47 -6.51
N ARG A 13 6.95 -5.06 -6.07
CA ARG A 13 8.27 -4.61 -6.48
C ARG A 13 8.47 -4.76 -7.98
N ARG A 14 8.15 -5.93 -8.53
CA ARG A 14 8.27 -6.19 -9.97
C ARG A 14 7.37 -5.28 -10.81
N ALA A 15 6.21 -4.92 -10.25
CA ALA A 15 5.28 -4.00 -10.91
C ALA A 15 5.62 -2.52 -10.68
N ASN A 16 6.66 -2.22 -9.91
CA ASN A 16 7.03 -0.85 -9.52
C ASN A 16 5.89 -0.13 -8.81
N ALA A 17 5.18 -0.86 -7.95
CA ALA A 17 4.00 -0.36 -7.24
C ALA A 17 4.27 -0.12 -5.75
N ILE A 18 5.54 -0.12 -5.35
CA ILE A 18 5.93 0.06 -3.95
C ILE A 18 7.20 0.92 -3.86
N ALA A 19 7.16 1.89 -2.96
CA ALA A 19 8.33 2.71 -2.61
C ALA A 19 8.91 2.17 -1.30
N VAL A 20 10.21 1.96 -1.23
CA VAL A 20 10.84 1.27 -0.10
C VAL A 20 11.83 2.18 0.63
N GLY A 21 11.81 2.09 1.94
CA GLY A 21 12.69 2.86 2.81
C GLY A 21 12.07 4.18 3.24
N GLU A 22 12.67 4.78 4.24
CA GLU A 22 12.14 5.99 4.87
C GLU A 22 12.03 7.18 3.91
N VAL A 23 13.08 7.43 3.14
CA VAL A 23 13.11 8.55 2.20
C VAL A 23 12.03 8.41 1.14
N ASN A 24 11.95 7.24 0.51
CA ASN A 24 10.98 6.98 -0.55
C ASN A 24 9.55 6.92 -0.03
N THR A 25 9.35 6.36 1.16
CA THR A 25 8.03 6.33 1.80
C THR A 25 7.54 7.74 2.09
N GLY A 26 8.40 8.57 2.65
CA GLY A 26 8.07 9.98 2.94
C GLY A 26 7.76 10.77 1.68
N SER A 27 8.54 10.57 0.62
CA SER A 27 8.31 11.22 -0.67
C SER A 27 6.97 10.81 -1.27
N ALA A 28 6.67 9.50 -1.28
CA ALA A 28 5.41 8.98 -1.80
C ALA A 28 4.21 9.53 -1.02
N ALA A 29 4.33 9.64 0.30
CA ALA A 29 3.28 10.21 1.14
C ALA A 29 3.07 11.70 0.82
N ARG A 30 4.14 12.48 0.79
CA ARG A 30 4.06 13.94 0.55
C ARG A 30 3.51 14.28 -0.82
N THR A 31 3.82 13.47 -1.84
CA THR A 31 3.36 13.73 -3.21
C THR A 31 2.00 13.13 -3.55
N GLY A 32 1.35 12.51 -2.56
CA GLY A 32 0.01 11.92 -2.74
C GLY A 32 0.00 10.60 -3.50
N LYS A 33 1.16 9.99 -3.73
CA LYS A 33 1.26 8.71 -4.44
C LYS A 33 1.00 7.51 -3.53
N ALA A 34 1.27 7.64 -2.23
CA ALA A 34 1.10 6.55 -1.28
C ALA A 34 -0.38 6.25 -1.05
N LYS A 35 -0.76 5.00 -1.18
CA LYS A 35 -2.14 4.53 -0.90
C LYS A 35 -2.22 3.80 0.44
N LEU A 36 -1.13 3.20 0.87
CA LEU A 36 -1.04 2.47 2.13
C LEU A 36 0.42 2.47 2.57
N LEU A 37 0.67 2.85 3.82
CA LEU A 37 2.02 2.76 4.39
C LEU A 37 2.15 1.47 5.17
N LEU A 38 3.32 0.83 5.05
CA LEU A 38 3.62 -0.43 5.71
C LEU A 38 4.76 -0.23 6.70
N LEU A 39 4.65 -0.87 7.86
CA LEU A 39 5.66 -0.81 8.90
C LEU A 39 6.03 -2.23 9.34
N ALA A 40 7.32 -2.56 9.39
CA ALA A 40 7.78 -3.86 9.84
C ALA A 40 7.43 -4.09 11.31
N ALA A 41 7.23 -5.34 11.69
CA ALA A 41 6.83 -5.72 13.06
C ALA A 41 7.86 -5.28 14.10
N ASP A 42 9.14 -5.28 13.74
CA ASP A 42 10.27 -4.93 14.61
C ASP A 42 10.87 -3.55 14.31
N ALA A 43 10.09 -2.66 13.72
CA ALA A 43 10.52 -1.29 13.45
C ALA A 43 10.84 -0.56 14.77
N SER A 44 11.88 0.28 14.75
CA SER A 44 12.25 1.08 15.92
C SER A 44 11.17 2.12 16.22
N GLU A 45 11.18 2.64 17.44
CA GLU A 45 10.27 3.72 17.83
C GLU A 45 10.43 4.95 16.94
N ASN A 46 11.67 5.31 16.60
CA ASN A 46 11.93 6.44 15.71
C ASN A 46 11.32 6.20 14.32
N ALA A 47 11.49 4.99 13.76
CA ALA A 47 10.90 4.64 12.47
C ALA A 47 9.38 4.69 12.54
N ARG A 48 8.78 4.18 13.62
CA ARG A 48 7.34 4.22 13.84
C ARG A 48 6.82 5.65 13.87
N HIS A 49 7.47 6.53 14.63
CA HIS A 49 7.06 7.93 14.73
C HIS A 49 7.13 8.65 13.39
N ARG A 50 8.16 8.37 12.60
CA ARG A 50 8.28 8.96 11.27
C ARG A 50 7.19 8.46 10.33
N ALA A 51 6.91 7.15 10.35
CA ALA A 51 5.84 6.58 9.53
C ALA A 51 4.48 7.14 9.92
N GLU A 52 4.21 7.28 11.22
CA GLU A 52 2.98 7.89 11.72
C GLU A 52 2.84 9.33 11.25
N GLY A 53 3.92 10.08 11.25
CA GLY A 53 3.94 11.45 10.74
C GLY A 53 3.63 11.52 9.25
N PHE A 54 4.22 10.64 8.46
CA PHE A 54 3.93 10.58 7.02
C PHE A 54 2.47 10.22 6.76
N ALA A 55 1.92 9.27 7.53
CA ALA A 55 0.53 8.85 7.41
C ALA A 55 -0.43 9.98 7.75
N ALA A 56 -0.19 10.67 8.86
CA ALA A 56 -1.05 11.74 9.36
C ALA A 56 -1.09 12.94 8.40
N GLY A 57 0.04 13.29 7.79
CA GLY A 57 0.14 14.45 6.92
C GLY A 57 -0.75 14.40 5.69
N ARG A 58 -1.09 13.21 5.21
CA ARG A 58 -1.94 13.03 4.02
C ARG A 58 -3.13 12.10 4.28
N ASN A 59 -3.37 11.77 5.54
CA ASN A 59 -4.45 10.86 5.92
C ASN A 59 -4.37 9.52 5.17
N VAL A 60 -3.15 8.97 5.09
CA VAL A 60 -2.89 7.66 4.49
C VAL A 60 -2.90 6.61 5.60
N PRO A 61 -3.56 5.45 5.41
CA PRO A 61 -3.53 4.41 6.43
C PRO A 61 -2.11 3.86 6.63
N LEU A 62 -1.75 3.62 7.88
CA LEU A 62 -0.49 2.97 8.25
C LEU A 62 -0.79 1.58 8.78
N LEU A 63 -0.16 0.57 8.20
CA LEU A 63 -0.45 -0.82 8.51
C LEU A 63 0.80 -1.51 9.06
N PRO A 64 0.77 -1.97 10.33
CA PRO A 64 1.83 -2.84 10.83
C PRO A 64 1.72 -4.21 10.17
N LEU A 65 2.83 -4.70 9.60
CA LEU A 65 2.87 -6.01 8.96
C LEU A 65 3.37 -7.08 9.94
N PRO A 66 2.98 -8.33 9.76
CA PRO A 66 3.47 -9.44 10.58
C PRO A 66 4.83 -9.98 10.07
N VAL A 67 5.66 -9.11 9.53
CA VAL A 67 6.98 -9.49 9.01
C VAL A 67 8.04 -8.56 9.59
N THR A 68 9.26 -9.09 9.75
CA THR A 68 10.40 -8.33 10.28
C THR A 68 11.03 -7.44 9.21
N LYS A 69 11.88 -6.51 9.65
CA LYS A 69 12.69 -5.69 8.73
C LYS A 69 13.50 -6.54 7.77
N GLU A 70 14.08 -7.62 8.28
CA GLU A 70 14.89 -8.52 7.47
C GLU A 70 14.05 -9.21 6.40
N GLU A 71 12.89 -9.71 6.77
CA GLU A 71 11.96 -10.36 5.85
C GLU A 71 11.45 -9.38 4.79
N LEU A 72 11.12 -8.17 5.23
CA LEU A 72 10.68 -7.10 4.32
C LEU A 72 11.76 -6.75 3.32
N ALA A 73 12.99 -6.56 3.79
CA ALA A 73 14.14 -6.25 2.94
C ALA A 73 14.42 -7.38 1.93
N SER A 74 14.33 -8.63 2.39
CA SER A 74 14.53 -9.80 1.53
C SER A 74 13.48 -9.87 0.42
N ALA A 75 12.22 -9.67 0.75
CA ALA A 75 11.13 -9.70 -0.22
C ALA A 75 11.26 -8.59 -1.26
N LEU A 76 11.76 -7.43 -0.86
CA LEU A 76 11.90 -6.27 -1.72
C LEU A 76 13.28 -6.16 -2.37
N GLY A 77 14.18 -7.08 -2.05
CA GLY A 77 15.52 -7.16 -2.65
C GLY A 77 16.42 -5.99 -2.30
N LEU A 78 16.19 -5.35 -1.16
CA LEU A 78 16.96 -4.20 -0.70
C LEU A 78 17.52 -4.46 0.68
N SER A 79 18.64 -3.82 1.01
CA SER A 79 19.22 -3.87 2.33
C SER A 79 18.68 -2.71 3.16
N GLY A 80 18.05 -3.04 4.28
CA GLY A 80 17.55 -2.06 5.24
C GLY A 80 16.20 -1.48 4.86
N GLY A 81 15.57 -0.90 5.84
CA GLY A 81 14.26 -0.29 5.67
C GLY A 81 13.20 -1.00 6.48
N SER A 82 12.58 -0.25 7.39
CA SER A 82 11.52 -0.76 8.25
C SER A 82 10.14 -0.33 7.78
N MET A 83 10.08 0.41 6.67
CA MET A 83 8.80 0.91 6.13
C MET A 83 8.80 0.93 4.61
N ALA A 84 7.60 0.94 4.06
CA ALA A 84 7.39 1.04 2.62
C ALA A 84 6.04 1.69 2.36
N ALA A 85 5.82 2.14 1.14
CA ALA A 85 4.54 2.71 0.72
C ALA A 85 4.04 2.00 -0.53
N ILE A 86 2.84 1.47 -0.48
CA ILE A 86 2.18 0.92 -1.66
C ILE A 86 1.58 2.09 -2.43
N THR A 87 1.92 2.21 -3.70
CA THR A 87 1.52 3.33 -4.55
C THR A 87 0.39 2.98 -5.53
N ASP A 88 -0.07 1.74 -5.50
CA ASP A 88 -1.17 1.26 -6.35
C ASP A 88 -2.32 0.81 -5.46
N LEU A 89 -3.50 1.35 -5.72
CA LEU A 89 -4.67 1.10 -4.88
C LEU A 89 -5.14 -0.36 -4.96
N GLY A 90 -5.01 -1.00 -6.12
CA GLY A 90 -5.36 -2.42 -6.28
C GLY A 90 -4.49 -3.33 -5.43
N PHE A 91 -3.18 -3.06 -5.38
CA PHE A 91 -2.26 -3.80 -4.52
C PHE A 91 -2.51 -3.52 -3.03
N ALA A 92 -2.81 -2.27 -2.68
CA ALA A 92 -3.16 -1.93 -1.30
C ALA A 92 -4.39 -2.71 -0.85
N ASN A 93 -5.40 -2.79 -1.71
CA ASN A 93 -6.61 -3.56 -1.45
C ASN A 93 -6.32 -5.06 -1.32
N ALA A 94 -5.49 -5.61 -2.20
CA ALA A 94 -5.10 -7.03 -2.15
C ALA A 94 -4.35 -7.37 -0.86
N MET A 95 -3.45 -6.50 -0.42
CA MET A 95 -2.70 -6.69 0.82
C MET A 95 -3.64 -6.73 2.04
N LEU A 96 -4.54 -5.78 2.14
CA LEU A 96 -5.47 -5.73 3.27
C LEU A 96 -6.46 -6.90 3.26
N LYS A 97 -6.93 -7.31 2.09
CA LYS A 97 -7.78 -8.51 1.97
C LYS A 97 -7.07 -9.76 2.48
N ALA A 98 -5.80 -9.94 2.09
CA ALA A 98 -5.02 -11.09 2.51
C ALA A 98 -4.84 -11.11 4.03
N LEU A 99 -4.53 -9.96 4.63
CA LEU A 99 -4.36 -9.85 6.07
C LEU A 99 -5.68 -10.06 6.83
N ALA A 100 -6.78 -9.49 6.32
CA ALA A 100 -8.08 -9.59 6.95
C ALA A 100 -8.66 -11.01 6.92
N GLN A 101 -8.30 -11.82 5.93
CA GLN A 101 -8.72 -13.21 5.87
C GLN A 101 -8.18 -14.03 7.05
N GLU A 102 -7.00 -13.72 7.51
CA GLU A 102 -6.36 -14.43 8.61
C GLU A 102 -6.58 -13.77 9.97
N GLU A 103 -6.65 -12.45 10.01
CA GLU A 103 -6.89 -11.70 11.24
C GLU A 103 -7.98 -10.65 11.01
N PRO A 104 -9.25 -11.08 10.87
CA PRO A 104 -10.33 -10.14 10.57
C PRO A 104 -10.56 -9.09 11.65
N GLU A 105 -10.31 -9.42 12.91
CA GLU A 105 -10.46 -8.46 14.00
C GLU A 105 -9.47 -7.32 13.91
N ARG A 106 -8.26 -7.62 13.46
CA ARG A 106 -7.18 -6.64 13.36
C ARG A 106 -7.26 -5.79 12.09
N TYR A 107 -7.59 -6.41 10.96
CA TYR A 107 -7.49 -5.76 9.65
C TYR A 107 -8.81 -5.57 8.92
N GLY A 108 -9.90 -6.11 9.45
CA GLY A 108 -11.19 -6.12 8.76
C GLY A 108 -11.73 -4.73 8.44
N ALA A 109 -11.67 -3.81 9.39
CA ALA A 109 -12.17 -2.44 9.17
C ALA A 109 -11.35 -1.70 8.12
N ALA A 110 -10.02 -1.81 8.18
CA ALA A 110 -9.13 -1.21 7.19
C ALA A 110 -9.35 -1.80 5.80
N ALA A 111 -9.56 -3.12 5.73
CA ALA A 111 -9.82 -3.81 4.47
C ALA A 111 -11.13 -3.36 3.83
N ALA A 112 -12.18 -3.19 4.63
CA ALA A 112 -13.48 -2.73 4.15
C ALA A 112 -13.39 -1.30 3.60
N GLU A 113 -12.68 -0.42 4.29
CA GLU A 113 -12.48 0.95 3.84
C GLU A 113 -11.68 1.01 2.54
N MET A 114 -10.63 0.22 2.44
CA MET A 114 -9.81 0.16 1.23
C MET A 114 -10.60 -0.39 0.03
N GLU A 115 -11.42 -1.40 0.25
CA GLU A 115 -12.31 -1.95 -0.79
C GLU A 115 -13.23 -0.87 -1.33
N THR A 116 -13.78 -0.03 -0.47
CA THR A 116 -14.65 1.07 -0.87
C THR A 116 -13.89 2.07 -1.74
N ARG A 117 -12.68 2.44 -1.34
CA ARG A 117 -11.83 3.37 -2.11
C ARG A 117 -11.49 2.79 -3.48
N TYR A 118 -11.13 1.53 -3.51
CA TYR A 118 -10.77 0.83 -4.75
C TYR A 118 -11.96 0.77 -5.71
N ALA A 119 -13.13 0.45 -5.21
CA ALA A 119 -14.35 0.40 -6.01
C ALA A 119 -14.69 1.76 -6.62
N ARG A 120 -14.53 2.84 -5.84
CA ARG A 120 -14.76 4.21 -6.31
C ARG A 120 -13.78 4.58 -7.43
N GLU A 121 -12.52 4.25 -7.26
CA GLU A 121 -11.50 4.55 -8.27
C GLU A 121 -11.75 3.79 -9.57
N ARG A 122 -12.14 2.52 -9.48
CA ARG A 122 -12.50 1.73 -10.66
C ARG A 122 -13.70 2.32 -11.39
N ALA A 123 -14.71 2.75 -10.65
CA ALA A 123 -15.89 3.38 -11.23
C ALA A 123 -15.54 4.68 -11.97
N ARG A 124 -14.68 5.52 -11.38
CA ARG A 124 -14.20 6.75 -12.01
C ARG A 124 -13.40 6.47 -13.28
N SER A 125 -12.54 5.46 -13.24
CA SER A 125 -11.74 5.05 -14.39
C SER A 125 -12.63 4.58 -15.55
N GLN A 126 -13.65 3.78 -15.26
CA GLN A 126 -14.60 3.30 -16.26
C GLN A 126 -15.40 4.44 -16.88
N VAL A 127 -15.82 5.41 -16.08
CA VAL A 127 -16.55 6.59 -16.58
C VAL A 127 -15.66 7.41 -17.51
N ARG A 128 -14.40 7.64 -17.13
CA ARG A 128 -13.43 8.36 -17.97
C ARG A 128 -13.21 7.64 -19.30
N THR A 129 -13.05 6.34 -19.29
CA THR A 129 -12.86 5.53 -20.49
C THR A 129 -14.06 5.63 -21.42
N LYS A 130 -15.27 5.55 -20.88
CA LYS A 130 -16.50 5.70 -21.67
C LYS A 130 -16.61 7.09 -22.29
N ARG A 131 -16.27 8.14 -21.57
CA ARG A 131 -16.30 9.52 -22.08
C ARG A 131 -15.30 9.70 -23.23
N ILE A 132 -14.10 9.18 -23.09
CA ILE A 132 -13.07 9.23 -24.12
C ILE A 132 -13.51 8.46 -25.35
N GLY A 133 -14.06 7.26 -25.19
CA GLY A 133 -14.58 6.44 -26.27
C GLY A 133 -15.71 7.14 -27.03
N LYS A 134 -16.62 7.80 -26.32
CA LYS A 134 -17.72 8.54 -26.92
C LYS A 134 -17.21 9.73 -27.72
N ARG A 135 -16.23 10.47 -27.23
CA ARG A 135 -15.62 11.59 -27.96
C ARG A 135 -14.96 11.14 -29.25
N ARG A 136 -14.28 9.99 -29.24
CA ARG A 136 -13.66 9.42 -30.44
C ARG A 136 -14.69 9.01 -31.48
N THR A 137 -15.84 8.52 -31.07
CA THR A 137 -16.91 8.11 -31.98
C THR A 137 -17.64 9.33 -32.59
N ASP A 138 -17.70 10.43 -31.88
CA ASP A 138 -18.36 11.66 -32.36
C ASP A 138 -17.47 12.50 -33.26
N ALA A 139 -16.20 12.14 -33.34
CA ALA A 139 -15.23 12.81 -34.23
C ALA A 139 -15.21 12.17 -35.60
#